data_fdb9996fd7e319cbae876390bc5a4d69
#
_entry.id   fdb9996fd7e319cbae876390bc5a4d69
#
_cell.length_a   1.000
_cell.length_b   1.000
_cell.length_c   1.000
_cell.angle_alpha   90.00
_cell.angle_beta   90.00
_cell.angle_gamma   90.00
#
_symmetry.space_group_name_H-M   'P 1'
#
loop_
_entity.id
_entity.type
_entity.pdbx_description
1 polymer ?
#
loop_
_entity_poly.entity_id
_entity_poly.type
_entity_poly.pdbx_seq_one_letter_code
_entity_poly.pdbx_strand_id
1 'polypeptide(L)'
;PEVFSHRLRRRARLRDSINEAMPDIDKAVAKFNLNEYYDQALNLIVSGRARNAFDLKQEKDKTRDLYGRNTFGQSCLLARRLVEAGTRVVEVVWPKVANSDNHSWDVHQGLEARMKNQSAPMLDQGLSGLLTDMDERGLLDETLVLCVGEFGRSPQKGLSTSGNNNSATGRDHWPYCYTGVIAGAGIKRGNVFGQ
;
A
#
# COMPACT_ATOMS: atom_id res chain seq x y z
N PRO A 1 3.01 -0.54 24.24
CA PRO A 1 2.12 -1.04 25.26
C PRO A 1 1.10 -1.98 24.63
N GLU A 2 1.16 -3.26 24.99
CA GLU A 2 0.21 -4.26 24.48
C GLU A 2 -1.21 -3.89 24.92
N VAL A 3 -2.09 -3.72 23.96
CA VAL A 3 -3.52 -3.54 24.25
C VAL A 3 -4.13 -4.94 24.33
N PHE A 4 -4.38 -5.42 25.54
CA PHE A 4 -4.97 -6.73 25.76
C PHE A 4 -6.39 -6.82 25.15
N SER A 5 -6.74 -7.97 24.62
CA SER A 5 -8.03 -8.23 23.96
C SER A 5 -9.25 -7.83 24.80
N HIS A 6 -9.19 -7.99 26.14
CA HIS A 6 -10.27 -7.58 27.04
C HIS A 6 -10.47 -6.05 27.06
N ARG A 7 -9.40 -5.25 26.90
CA ARG A 7 -9.51 -3.78 26.83
C ARG A 7 -10.15 -3.33 25.52
N LEU A 8 -9.85 -4.01 24.42
CA LEU A 8 -10.48 -3.74 23.12
C LEU A 8 -11.98 -4.04 23.15
N ARG A 9 -12.37 -5.20 23.69
CA ARG A 9 -13.77 -5.56 23.88
C ARG A 9 -14.52 -4.59 24.81
N ARG A 10 -13.85 -4.10 25.85
CA ARG A 10 -14.44 -3.10 26.75
C ARG A 10 -14.66 -1.75 26.06
N ARG A 11 -13.74 -1.33 25.18
CA ARG A 11 -13.90 -0.13 24.36
C ARG A 11 -15.05 -0.28 23.33
N ALA A 12 -15.20 -1.45 22.72
CA ALA A 12 -16.30 -1.73 21.82
C ALA A 12 -17.65 -1.60 22.55
N ARG A 13 -17.80 -2.20 23.74
CA ARG A 13 -19.03 -2.06 24.55
C ARG A 13 -19.34 -0.60 24.93
N LEU A 14 -18.30 0.18 25.30
CA LEU A 14 -18.49 1.60 25.59
C LEU A 14 -18.98 2.38 24.38
N ARG A 15 -18.42 2.10 23.20
CA ARG A 15 -18.90 2.66 21.92
C ARG A 15 -20.40 2.34 21.72
N ASP A 16 -20.77 1.08 21.88
CA ASP A 16 -22.16 0.63 21.68
C ASP A 16 -23.11 1.34 22.64
N SER A 17 -22.74 1.46 23.94
CA SER A 17 -23.54 2.20 24.94
C SER A 17 -23.66 3.70 24.60
N ILE A 18 -22.64 4.31 23.99
CA ILE A 18 -22.70 5.72 23.57
C ILE A 18 -23.64 5.85 22.35
N ASN A 19 -23.53 4.96 21.37
CA ASN A 19 -24.38 4.95 20.19
C ASN A 19 -25.85 4.80 20.57
N GLU A 20 -26.17 3.86 21.46
CA GLU A 20 -27.53 3.63 21.97
C GLU A 20 -28.12 4.85 22.70
N ALA A 21 -27.26 5.62 23.38
CA ALA A 21 -27.69 6.83 24.10
C ALA A 21 -27.90 8.04 23.18
N MET A 22 -27.50 7.98 21.92
CA MET A 22 -27.53 9.10 20.95
C MET A 22 -28.25 8.65 19.66
N PRO A 23 -29.58 8.77 19.57
CA PRO A 23 -30.39 8.23 18.46
C PRO A 23 -29.99 8.70 17.06
N ASP A 24 -29.44 9.91 16.93
CA ASP A 24 -28.99 10.42 15.62
C ASP A 24 -27.66 9.78 15.19
N ILE A 25 -26.79 9.45 16.13
CA ILE A 25 -25.58 8.67 15.87
C ILE A 25 -25.96 7.24 15.51
N ASP A 26 -26.91 6.64 16.23
CA ASP A 26 -27.36 5.27 15.96
C ASP A 26 -27.97 5.14 14.55
N LYS A 27 -28.78 6.12 14.11
CA LYS A 27 -29.30 6.17 12.73
C LYS A 27 -28.18 6.28 11.69
N ALA A 28 -27.16 7.11 11.94
CA ALA A 28 -26.03 7.25 11.03
C ALA A 28 -25.19 5.95 10.98
N VAL A 29 -24.95 5.31 12.13
CA VAL A 29 -24.25 4.04 12.25
C VAL A 29 -24.98 2.93 11.48
N ALA A 30 -26.32 2.84 11.61
CA ALA A 30 -27.14 1.89 10.88
C ALA A 30 -27.13 2.16 9.37
N LYS A 31 -27.25 3.43 8.96
CA LYS A 31 -27.27 3.84 7.55
C LYS A 31 -25.99 3.45 6.80
N PHE A 32 -24.85 3.50 7.46
CA PHE A 32 -23.53 3.22 6.86
C PHE A 32 -22.96 1.85 7.25
N ASN A 33 -23.73 0.99 7.91
CA ASN A 33 -23.28 -0.32 8.41
C ASN A 33 -21.99 -0.27 9.25
N LEU A 34 -21.77 0.82 9.97
CA LEU A 34 -20.51 1.04 10.69
C LEU A 34 -20.24 -0.03 11.76
N ASN A 35 -21.28 -0.56 12.39
CA ASN A 35 -21.14 -1.63 13.38
C ASN A 35 -20.51 -2.90 12.77
N GLU A 36 -20.96 -3.31 11.59
CA GLU A 36 -20.39 -4.46 10.88
C GLU A 36 -18.89 -4.29 10.61
N TYR A 37 -18.48 -3.12 10.13
CA TYR A 37 -17.07 -2.83 9.88
C TYR A 37 -16.22 -2.78 11.15
N TYR A 38 -16.75 -2.24 12.24
CA TYR A 38 -16.09 -2.27 13.55
C TYR A 38 -15.92 -3.68 14.08
N ASP A 39 -16.95 -4.53 13.95
CA ASP A 39 -16.89 -5.91 14.39
C ASP A 39 -15.92 -6.74 13.56
N GLN A 40 -15.87 -6.53 12.25
CA GLN A 40 -14.87 -7.14 11.37
C GLN A 40 -13.45 -6.73 11.78
N ALA A 41 -13.19 -5.43 12.00
CA ALA A 41 -11.89 -4.93 12.43
C ALA A 41 -11.50 -5.47 13.82
N LEU A 42 -12.42 -5.48 14.76
CA LEU A 42 -12.20 -6.02 16.10
C LEU A 42 -11.87 -7.52 16.05
N ASN A 43 -12.62 -8.27 15.26
CA ASN A 43 -12.40 -9.71 15.07
C ASN A 43 -11.05 -10.00 14.42
N LEU A 44 -10.64 -9.21 13.45
CA LEU A 44 -9.33 -9.32 12.81
C LEU A 44 -8.19 -9.20 13.85
N ILE A 45 -8.29 -8.23 14.76
CA ILE A 45 -7.29 -7.99 15.80
C ILE A 45 -7.33 -9.05 16.88
N VAL A 46 -8.53 -9.38 17.40
CA VAL A 46 -8.72 -10.29 18.54
C VAL A 46 -8.48 -11.75 18.17
N SER A 47 -8.79 -12.17 16.95
CA SER A 47 -8.57 -13.54 16.47
C SER A 47 -7.08 -13.89 16.27
N GLY A 48 -6.19 -12.91 16.31
CA GLY A 48 -4.77 -13.11 16.04
C GLY A 48 -4.43 -13.22 14.54
N ARG A 49 -5.41 -13.18 13.63
CA ARG A 49 -5.18 -13.27 12.17
C ARG A 49 -4.25 -12.17 11.67
N ALA A 50 -4.49 -10.91 12.11
CA ALA A 50 -3.60 -9.81 11.80
C ALA A 50 -2.18 -10.03 12.34
N ARG A 51 -2.05 -10.51 13.59
CA ARG A 51 -0.73 -10.80 14.18
C ARG A 51 0.03 -11.83 13.36
N ASN A 52 -0.63 -12.91 12.93
CA ASN A 52 -0.02 -13.92 12.09
C ASN A 52 0.39 -13.37 10.72
N ALA A 53 -0.39 -12.44 10.14
CA ALA A 53 -0.03 -11.80 8.89
C ALA A 53 1.29 -11.02 8.97
N PHE A 54 1.58 -10.39 10.11
CA PHE A 54 2.84 -9.66 10.32
C PHE A 54 4.08 -10.57 10.46
N ASP A 55 3.89 -11.85 10.75
CA ASP A 55 5.02 -12.78 10.88
C ASP A 55 5.46 -13.32 9.51
N LEU A 56 6.30 -12.56 8.81
CA LEU A 56 6.85 -12.94 7.50
C LEU A 56 7.78 -14.15 7.54
N LYS A 57 8.20 -14.61 8.73
CA LYS A 57 9.01 -15.83 8.88
C LYS A 57 8.22 -17.09 8.54
N GLN A 58 6.90 -17.01 8.55
CA GLN A 58 6.02 -18.12 8.16
C GLN A 58 6.01 -18.35 6.63
N GLU A 59 6.46 -17.38 5.85
CA GLU A 59 6.57 -17.51 4.41
C GLU A 59 7.82 -18.28 4.00
N LYS A 60 7.67 -19.12 2.98
CA LYS A 60 8.80 -19.85 2.39
C LYS A 60 9.80 -18.86 1.79
N ASP A 61 11.08 -19.23 1.84
CA ASP A 61 12.14 -18.41 1.24
C ASP A 61 11.88 -18.12 -0.23
N LYS A 62 11.46 -19.11 -1.01
CA LYS A 62 11.07 -18.91 -2.42
C LYS A 62 10.03 -17.80 -2.60
N THR A 63 8.99 -17.74 -1.77
CA THR A 63 7.97 -16.68 -1.82
C THR A 63 8.60 -15.35 -1.48
N ARG A 64 9.38 -15.29 -0.42
CA ARG A 64 10.05 -14.06 0.00
C ARG A 64 11.03 -13.53 -1.05
N ASP A 65 11.71 -14.43 -1.77
CA ASP A 65 12.65 -14.10 -2.85
C ASP A 65 11.91 -13.57 -4.09
N LEU A 66 10.72 -14.12 -4.38
CA LEU A 66 9.85 -13.63 -5.47
C LEU A 66 9.58 -12.13 -5.36
N TYR A 67 9.26 -11.65 -4.16
CA TYR A 67 9.01 -10.23 -3.89
C TYR A 67 10.28 -9.38 -3.79
N GLY A 68 11.44 -10.01 -3.64
CA GLY A 68 12.72 -9.34 -3.35
C GLY A 68 12.97 -9.12 -1.86
N ARG A 69 14.23 -9.36 -1.43
CA ARG A 69 14.68 -9.24 -0.03
C ARG A 69 15.01 -7.78 0.33
N ASN A 70 14.19 -6.84 -0.10
CA ASN A 70 14.31 -5.42 0.21
C ASN A 70 13.05 -4.92 0.92
N THR A 71 13.09 -3.74 1.49
CA THR A 71 11.98 -3.19 2.30
C THR A 71 10.69 -3.09 1.50
N PHE A 72 10.73 -2.60 0.25
CA PHE A 72 9.54 -2.46 -0.58
C PHE A 72 8.91 -3.82 -0.90
N GLY A 73 9.70 -4.77 -1.41
CA GLY A 73 9.21 -6.09 -1.76
C GLY A 73 8.63 -6.86 -0.57
N GLN A 74 9.31 -6.80 0.59
CA GLN A 74 8.77 -7.44 1.81
C GLN A 74 7.54 -6.71 2.36
N SER A 75 7.39 -5.40 2.11
CA SER A 75 6.16 -4.66 2.43
C SER A 75 5.00 -5.06 1.50
N CYS A 76 5.26 -5.30 0.22
CA CYS A 76 4.27 -5.87 -0.72
C CYS A 76 3.83 -7.27 -0.28
N LEU A 77 4.75 -8.12 0.15
CA LEU A 77 4.43 -9.43 0.72
C LEU A 77 3.57 -9.31 1.98
N LEU A 78 3.88 -8.38 2.87
CA LEU A 78 3.05 -8.12 4.04
C LEU A 78 1.65 -7.64 3.65
N ALA A 79 1.55 -6.77 2.64
CA ALA A 79 0.25 -6.31 2.13
C ALA A 79 -0.62 -7.47 1.64
N ARG A 80 -0.07 -8.40 0.85
CA ARG A 80 -0.78 -9.60 0.42
C ARG A 80 -1.27 -10.42 1.62
N ARG A 81 -0.43 -10.63 2.63
CA ARG A 81 -0.81 -11.38 3.84
C ARG A 81 -1.92 -10.69 4.64
N LEU A 82 -1.90 -9.37 4.70
CA LEU A 82 -2.96 -8.59 5.36
C LEU A 82 -4.28 -8.68 4.60
N VAL A 83 -4.26 -8.61 3.27
CA VAL A 83 -5.45 -8.82 2.43
C VAL A 83 -6.00 -10.23 2.64
N GLU A 84 -5.16 -11.26 2.60
CA GLU A 84 -5.52 -12.65 2.85
C GLU A 84 -6.09 -12.87 4.26
N ALA A 85 -5.63 -12.08 5.24
CA ALA A 85 -6.18 -12.08 6.60
C ALA A 85 -7.53 -11.36 6.72
N GLY A 86 -7.98 -10.64 5.67
CA GLY A 86 -9.27 -9.95 5.61
C GLY A 86 -9.19 -8.43 5.81
N THR A 87 -8.00 -7.82 5.70
CA THR A 87 -7.86 -6.36 5.69
C THR A 87 -8.35 -5.83 4.35
N ARG A 88 -9.29 -4.87 4.38
CA ARG A 88 -9.93 -4.38 3.14
C ARG A 88 -9.10 -3.37 2.36
N VAL A 89 -8.30 -2.57 3.05
CA VAL A 89 -7.45 -1.55 2.43
C VAL A 89 -6.07 -1.64 3.06
N VAL A 90 -5.05 -1.78 2.22
CA VAL A 90 -3.66 -1.79 2.63
C VAL A 90 -2.90 -0.81 1.76
N GLU A 91 -2.19 0.11 2.38
CA GLU A 91 -1.30 1.04 1.71
C GLU A 91 0.15 0.61 1.93
N VAL A 92 0.91 0.51 0.83
CA VAL A 92 2.35 0.27 0.83
C VAL A 92 3.03 1.55 0.41
N VAL A 93 3.56 2.27 1.38
CA VAL A 93 4.32 3.50 1.11
C VAL A 93 5.74 3.12 0.70
N TRP A 94 6.25 3.74 -0.38
CA TRP A 94 7.63 3.53 -0.80
C TRP A 94 8.61 3.98 0.30
N PRO A 95 9.53 3.12 0.73
CA PRO A 95 10.38 3.42 1.86
C PRO A 95 11.42 4.50 1.51
N LYS A 96 11.47 5.54 2.34
CA LYS A 96 12.64 6.41 2.38
C LYS A 96 13.72 5.72 3.21
N VAL A 97 14.90 5.55 2.64
CA VAL A 97 16.04 5.00 3.40
C VAL A 97 16.67 6.13 4.22
N ALA A 98 16.61 6.00 5.55
CA ALA A 98 17.21 6.97 6.46
C ALA A 98 18.73 7.12 6.17
N ASN A 99 19.22 8.35 6.24
CA ASN A 99 20.63 8.69 6.02
C ASN A 99 21.19 8.36 4.62
N SER A 100 20.32 8.18 3.62
CA SER A 100 20.73 8.07 2.23
C SER A 100 20.16 9.23 1.41
N ASP A 101 20.81 9.57 0.32
CA ASP A 101 20.27 10.49 -0.71
C ASP A 101 19.07 9.87 -1.46
N ASN A 102 18.66 8.68 -1.06
CA ASN A 102 17.55 7.97 -1.69
C ASN A 102 16.21 8.55 -1.23
N HIS A 103 15.83 9.63 -1.88
CA HIS A 103 14.48 10.20 -1.81
C HIS A 103 13.51 9.44 -2.71
N SER A 104 13.79 8.17 -3.01
CA SER A 104 12.94 7.28 -3.79
C SER A 104 12.69 7.80 -5.22
N TRP A 105 11.46 8.23 -5.48
CA TRP A 105 11.01 8.73 -6.78
C TRP A 105 11.17 10.24 -6.94
N ASP A 106 11.45 10.96 -5.86
CA ASP A 106 11.72 12.41 -5.87
C ASP A 106 13.17 12.70 -6.26
N VAL A 107 13.47 12.56 -7.55
CA VAL A 107 14.85 12.56 -8.07
C VAL A 107 15.18 13.85 -8.80
N HIS A 108 15.66 14.84 -8.04
CA HIS A 108 16.13 16.11 -8.56
C HIS A 108 17.57 16.09 -9.08
N GLN A 109 18.29 14.99 -8.89
CA GLN A 109 19.66 14.78 -9.40
C GLN A 109 19.96 13.29 -9.56
N GLY A 110 20.80 12.95 -10.57
CA GLY A 110 21.24 11.57 -10.79
C GLY A 110 20.12 10.59 -11.15
N LEU A 111 19.11 11.05 -11.88
CA LEU A 111 17.89 10.28 -12.21
C LEU A 111 18.22 8.91 -12.80
N GLU A 112 19.05 8.85 -13.83
CA GLU A 112 19.31 7.60 -14.56
C GLU A 112 19.93 6.52 -13.68
N ALA A 113 20.95 6.89 -12.90
CA ALA A 113 21.62 5.95 -12.00
C ALA A 113 20.68 5.45 -10.90
N ARG A 114 19.87 6.33 -10.31
CA ARG A 114 18.90 5.96 -9.27
C ARG A 114 17.80 5.07 -9.80
N MET A 115 17.23 5.41 -10.96
CA MET A 115 16.20 4.58 -11.59
C MET A 115 16.75 3.20 -11.97
N LYS A 116 17.87 3.16 -12.70
CA LYS A 116 18.44 1.92 -13.21
C LYS A 116 18.93 0.97 -12.12
N ASN A 117 19.56 1.50 -11.07
CA ASN A 117 20.27 0.66 -10.10
C ASN A 117 19.51 0.41 -8.80
N GLN A 118 18.42 1.17 -8.54
CA GLN A 118 17.70 1.10 -7.27
C GLN A 118 16.18 1.03 -7.46
N SER A 119 15.54 2.13 -7.88
CA SER A 119 14.09 2.27 -7.78
C SER A 119 13.36 1.33 -8.74
N ALA A 120 13.75 1.30 -10.02
CA ALA A 120 13.06 0.49 -11.01
C ALA A 120 13.20 -1.03 -10.75
N PRO A 121 14.39 -1.59 -10.44
CA PRO A 121 14.52 -3.00 -10.10
C PRO A 121 13.73 -3.41 -8.85
N MET A 122 13.70 -2.56 -7.83
CA MET A 122 12.93 -2.84 -6.61
C MET A 122 11.41 -2.82 -6.87
N LEU A 123 10.95 -1.84 -7.66
CA LEU A 123 9.54 -1.74 -8.05
C LEU A 123 9.14 -2.94 -8.91
N ASP A 124 9.92 -3.22 -9.92
CA ASP A 124 9.67 -4.32 -10.85
C ASP A 124 9.52 -5.66 -10.11
N GLN A 125 10.49 -5.99 -9.27
CA GLN A 125 10.47 -7.24 -8.51
C GLN A 125 9.34 -7.28 -7.47
N GLY A 126 9.13 -6.20 -6.72
CA GLY A 126 8.11 -6.17 -5.67
C GLY A 126 6.68 -6.18 -6.22
N LEU A 127 6.42 -5.41 -7.29
CA LEU A 127 5.10 -5.34 -7.90
C LEU A 127 4.79 -6.60 -8.71
N SER A 128 5.72 -7.11 -9.52
CA SER A 128 5.51 -8.35 -10.27
C SER A 128 5.34 -9.55 -9.33
N GLY A 129 6.11 -9.62 -8.26
CA GLY A 129 5.94 -10.64 -7.22
C GLY A 129 4.57 -10.59 -6.55
N LEU A 130 4.09 -9.37 -6.22
CA LEU A 130 2.76 -9.16 -5.65
C LEU A 130 1.66 -9.66 -6.61
N LEU A 131 1.69 -9.21 -7.86
CA LEU A 131 0.66 -9.55 -8.84
C LEU A 131 0.66 -11.05 -9.14
N THR A 132 1.83 -11.66 -9.28
CA THR A 132 1.96 -13.11 -9.54
C THR A 132 1.42 -13.93 -8.37
N ASP A 133 1.86 -13.64 -7.13
CA ASP A 133 1.44 -14.41 -5.95
C ASP A 133 -0.07 -14.24 -5.66
N MET A 134 -0.61 -13.03 -5.88
CA MET A 134 -2.05 -12.77 -5.72
C MET A 134 -2.89 -13.46 -6.80
N ASP A 135 -2.42 -13.49 -8.06
CA ASP A 135 -3.07 -14.20 -9.15
C ASP A 135 -3.10 -15.71 -8.90
N GLU A 136 -1.95 -16.31 -8.55
CA GLU A 136 -1.84 -17.72 -8.20
C GLU A 136 -2.71 -18.15 -7.02
N ARG A 137 -3.03 -17.25 -6.10
CA ARG A 137 -3.90 -17.48 -4.94
C ARG A 137 -5.38 -17.16 -5.19
N GLY A 138 -5.73 -16.63 -6.35
CA GLY A 138 -7.08 -16.15 -6.65
C GLY A 138 -7.46 -14.86 -5.89
N LEU A 139 -6.53 -14.22 -5.20
CA LEU A 139 -6.78 -12.96 -4.47
C LEU A 139 -6.96 -11.77 -5.41
N LEU A 140 -6.35 -11.82 -6.59
CA LEU A 140 -6.39 -10.74 -7.56
C LEU A 140 -7.77 -10.58 -8.20
N ASP A 141 -8.61 -11.60 -8.18
CA ASP A 141 -9.98 -11.53 -8.72
C ASP A 141 -10.87 -10.57 -7.92
N GLU A 142 -10.63 -10.47 -6.60
CA GLU A 142 -11.43 -9.65 -5.67
C GLU A 142 -10.66 -8.46 -5.11
N THR A 143 -9.40 -8.27 -5.52
CA THR A 143 -8.53 -7.21 -4.98
C THR A 143 -8.05 -6.28 -6.08
N LEU A 144 -8.33 -4.99 -5.93
CA LEU A 144 -7.78 -3.96 -6.80
C LEU A 144 -6.40 -3.56 -6.29
N VAL A 145 -5.39 -3.67 -7.16
CA VAL A 145 -4.04 -3.17 -6.92
C VAL A 145 -3.84 -1.89 -7.71
N LEU A 146 -3.49 -0.82 -7.01
CA LEU A 146 -3.18 0.49 -7.58
C LEU A 146 -1.74 0.86 -7.25
N CYS A 147 -0.91 1.10 -8.26
CA CYS A 147 0.45 1.58 -8.11
C CYS A 147 0.59 2.94 -8.80
N VAL A 148 0.71 3.99 -8.01
CA VAL A 148 0.73 5.38 -8.45
C VAL A 148 1.74 6.19 -7.67
N GLY A 149 2.18 7.31 -8.25
CA GLY A 149 2.83 8.40 -7.51
C GLY A 149 1.84 9.50 -7.21
N GLU A 150 2.27 10.48 -6.43
CA GLU A 150 1.49 11.67 -6.08
C GLU A 150 1.23 12.58 -7.30
N PHE A 151 2.20 12.65 -8.21
CA PHE A 151 2.16 13.36 -9.50
C PHE A 151 3.32 12.89 -10.38
N GLY A 152 3.39 13.41 -11.61
CA GLY A 152 4.46 13.08 -12.56
C GLY A 152 5.71 13.94 -12.40
N ARG A 153 6.61 13.75 -13.34
CA ARG A 153 7.90 14.47 -13.41
C ARG A 153 8.04 15.21 -14.72
N SER A 154 8.80 16.32 -14.72
CA SER A 154 9.02 17.16 -15.90
C SER A 154 9.48 16.30 -17.10
N PRO A 155 8.99 16.59 -18.33
CA PRO A 155 9.32 15.80 -19.53
C PRO A 155 10.79 15.87 -19.90
N GLN A 156 11.49 16.91 -19.46
CA GLN A 156 12.91 17.13 -19.74
C GLN A 156 13.73 17.14 -18.46
N LYS A 157 14.95 16.59 -18.51
CA LYS A 157 15.95 16.74 -17.45
C LYS A 157 16.42 18.19 -17.35
N GLY A 158 16.73 18.63 -16.16
CA GLY A 158 17.24 19.97 -15.89
C GLY A 158 16.18 21.09 -15.89
N LEU A 159 14.95 20.80 -16.31
CA LEU A 159 13.87 21.78 -16.28
C LEU A 159 13.38 21.97 -14.85
N SER A 160 13.42 23.19 -14.33
CA SER A 160 12.83 23.54 -13.03
C SER A 160 11.40 24.04 -13.24
N THR A 161 10.45 23.39 -12.58
CA THR A 161 9.00 23.63 -12.72
C THR A 161 8.32 23.99 -11.41
N SER A 162 8.94 23.65 -10.27
CA SER A 162 8.36 23.87 -8.93
C SER A 162 9.15 24.87 -8.08
N GLY A 163 10.22 25.46 -8.61
CA GLY A 163 11.10 26.34 -7.84
C GLY A 163 12.09 25.59 -6.93
N ASN A 164 12.05 24.27 -6.90
CA ASN A 164 13.07 23.47 -6.25
C ASN A 164 14.36 23.46 -7.08
N ASN A 165 15.49 23.30 -6.40
CA ASN A 165 16.80 23.18 -7.07
C ASN A 165 16.86 21.84 -7.82
N ASN A 166 16.48 21.87 -9.09
CA ASN A 166 16.60 20.72 -9.98
C ASN A 166 17.91 20.76 -10.74
N SER A 167 18.74 19.72 -10.64
CA SER A 167 20.00 19.64 -11.39
C SER A 167 19.76 19.26 -12.86
N ALA A 168 20.77 19.48 -13.70
CA ALA A 168 20.75 19.07 -15.11
C ALA A 168 20.50 17.56 -15.32
N THR A 169 20.69 16.74 -14.28
CA THR A 169 20.52 15.27 -14.32
C THR A 169 19.26 14.78 -13.61
N GLY A 170 18.42 15.69 -13.11
CA GLY A 170 17.17 15.38 -12.42
C GLY A 170 15.94 15.78 -13.20
N ARG A 171 14.77 15.41 -12.67
CA ARG A 171 13.45 15.87 -13.14
C ARG A 171 12.68 16.46 -11.98
N ASP A 172 12.10 17.62 -12.19
CA ASP A 172 11.28 18.32 -11.20
C ASP A 172 9.82 17.85 -11.24
N HIS A 173 9.01 18.32 -10.33
CA HIS A 173 7.58 17.99 -10.20
C HIS A 173 6.79 18.46 -11.43
N TRP A 174 5.85 17.61 -11.91
CA TRP A 174 5.03 17.91 -13.09
C TRP A 174 3.65 17.25 -12.96
N PRO A 175 2.61 17.96 -12.50
CA PRO A 175 1.33 17.36 -12.19
C PRO A 175 0.47 17.01 -13.41
N TYR A 176 0.85 17.47 -14.61
CA TYR A 176 0.00 17.37 -15.79
C TYR A 176 0.08 16.02 -16.53
N CYS A 177 1.08 15.21 -16.24
CA CYS A 177 1.22 13.90 -16.87
C CYS A 177 1.97 12.94 -15.95
N TYR A 178 1.37 11.79 -15.68
CA TYR A 178 2.00 10.72 -14.93
C TYR A 178 1.39 9.36 -15.31
N THR A 179 2.11 8.30 -15.01
CA THR A 179 1.68 6.93 -15.27
C THR A 179 1.29 6.24 -13.97
N GLY A 180 0.15 5.58 -13.98
CA GLY A 180 -0.29 4.66 -12.93
C GLY A 180 -0.47 3.25 -13.49
N VAL A 181 -0.32 2.24 -12.64
CA VAL A 181 -0.63 0.85 -12.93
C VAL A 181 -1.83 0.44 -12.11
N ILE A 182 -2.81 -0.20 -12.74
CA ILE A 182 -3.99 -0.74 -12.09
C ILE A 182 -4.16 -2.20 -12.51
N ALA A 183 -4.43 -3.09 -11.55
CA ALA A 183 -4.60 -4.51 -11.80
C ALA A 183 -5.62 -5.14 -10.83
N GLY A 184 -6.19 -6.28 -11.23
CA GLY A 184 -7.12 -7.05 -10.41
C GLY A 184 -8.57 -6.57 -10.48
N ALA A 185 -9.44 -7.19 -9.68
CA ALA A 185 -10.87 -6.87 -9.56
C ALA A 185 -11.60 -6.70 -10.90
N GLY A 186 -11.30 -7.57 -11.88
CA GLY A 186 -11.95 -7.54 -13.20
C GLY A 186 -11.38 -6.50 -14.19
N ILE A 187 -10.31 -5.79 -13.84
CA ILE A 187 -9.63 -4.89 -14.78
C ILE A 187 -9.09 -5.67 -15.98
N LYS A 188 -9.42 -5.19 -17.19
CA LYS A 188 -8.98 -5.82 -18.44
C LYS A 188 -7.45 -5.69 -18.57
N ARG A 189 -6.79 -6.84 -18.67
CA ARG A 189 -5.32 -6.93 -18.76
C ARG A 189 -4.81 -6.38 -20.11
N GLY A 190 -3.62 -5.81 -20.10
CA GLY A 190 -2.90 -5.37 -21.31
C GLY A 190 -3.45 -4.11 -21.98
N ASN A 191 -4.37 -3.39 -21.35
CA ASN A 191 -4.86 -2.12 -21.87
C ASN A 191 -3.98 -0.96 -21.42
N VAL A 192 -3.78 -0.01 -22.32
CA VAL A 192 -3.19 1.31 -22.04
C VAL A 192 -4.25 2.36 -22.29
N PHE A 193 -4.46 3.24 -21.34
CA PHE A 193 -5.40 4.36 -21.41
C PHE A 193 -4.64 5.68 -21.37
N GLY A 194 -5.12 6.65 -22.14
CA GLY A 194 -4.47 7.94 -22.28
C GLY A 194 -3.45 7.96 -23.42
N GLN A 195 -3.13 9.17 -23.88
CA GLN A 195 -2.17 9.44 -24.95
C GLN A 195 -1.14 10.49 -24.50
#